data_a5cff29d472ff9f6a2a47429722a8f5f
#
_entry.id   a5cff29d472ff9f6a2a47429722a8f5f
#
_cell.length_a   1.000
_cell.length_b   1.000
_cell.length_c   1.000
_cell.angle_alpha   90.00
_cell.angle_beta   90.00
_cell.angle_gamma   90.00
#
_symmetry.space_group_name_H-M   'P 1'
#
loop_
_entity.id
_entity.type
_entity.pdbx_description
1 polymer ?
#
loop_
_entity_poly.entity_id
_entity_poly.type
_entity_poly.pdbx_seq_one_letter_code
_entity_poly.pdbx_strand_id
1 'polypeptide(L)'
;MEGAKLVSKLIESQHPKTILDLGAGKGYFSILAASYGAQVDAVEDTSIRNHYPDYLKAHPSINFHESPLADFKITKKYDLIIAKHIVMYMNKEYVLGEFISSIYEHLNRGGFIFLTYHHSDSHLMKENEDAVRYTLDDFKYLRHNFSIKDFGDYTNPAP
;
A
#
# COMPACT_ATOMS: atom_id res chain seq x y z
N MET A 1 5.27 -12.93 -3.17
CA MET A 1 5.05 -13.42 -1.78
C MET A 1 5.94 -12.76 -0.73
N GLU A 2 7.14 -12.32 -1.04
CA GLU A 2 8.03 -11.67 -0.03
C GLU A 2 7.48 -10.33 0.50
N GLY A 3 6.88 -9.49 -0.33
CA GLY A 3 6.26 -8.25 0.13
C GLY A 3 5.16 -8.46 1.17
N ALA A 4 4.38 -9.54 1.04
CA ALA A 4 3.38 -9.89 2.05
C ALA A 4 4.03 -10.26 3.39
N LYS A 5 5.16 -11.00 3.37
CA LYS A 5 5.92 -11.35 4.57
C LYS A 5 6.50 -10.11 5.26
N LEU A 6 6.95 -9.12 4.48
CA LEU A 6 7.49 -7.88 5.04
C LEU A 6 6.41 -7.06 5.74
N VAL A 7 5.23 -6.89 5.11
CA VAL A 7 4.10 -6.20 5.76
C VAL A 7 3.66 -6.95 7.01
N SER A 8 3.56 -8.27 6.95
CA SER A 8 3.20 -9.09 8.11
C SER A 8 4.20 -8.88 9.26
N LYS A 9 5.50 -8.96 8.97
CA LYS A 9 6.56 -8.70 9.97
C LYS A 9 6.48 -7.28 10.53
N LEU A 10 6.16 -6.29 9.69
CA LEU A 10 6.02 -4.91 10.13
C LEU A 10 4.84 -4.76 11.10
N ILE A 11 3.69 -5.34 10.78
CA ILE A 11 2.52 -5.36 11.66
C ILE A 11 2.84 -6.08 12.98
N GLU A 12 3.45 -7.27 12.90
CA GLU A 12 3.82 -8.09 14.05
C GLU A 12 4.85 -7.43 14.97
N SER A 13 5.82 -6.69 14.43
CA SER A 13 6.92 -6.11 15.21
C SER A 13 6.63 -4.71 15.74
N GLN A 14 5.88 -3.90 14.98
CA GLN A 14 5.63 -2.50 15.32
C GLN A 14 4.28 -2.29 16.02
N HIS A 15 3.37 -3.27 15.93
CA HIS A 15 2.01 -3.19 16.51
C HIS A 15 1.30 -1.87 16.19
N PRO A 16 1.21 -1.44 14.92
CA PRO A 16 0.52 -0.20 14.55
C PRO A 16 -0.92 -0.25 15.04
N LYS A 17 -1.42 0.84 15.60
CA LYS A 17 -2.78 0.93 16.13
C LYS A 17 -3.79 1.33 15.07
N THR A 18 -3.34 2.11 14.10
CA THR A 18 -4.18 2.61 13.01
C THR A 18 -3.50 2.33 11.67
N ILE A 19 -4.23 1.71 10.76
CA ILE A 19 -3.72 1.29 9.46
C ILE A 19 -4.65 1.76 8.36
N LEU A 20 -4.06 2.27 7.27
CA LEU A 20 -4.75 2.53 6.01
C LEU A 20 -4.25 1.52 4.97
N ASP A 21 -5.15 0.71 4.44
CA ASP A 21 -4.88 -0.31 3.41
C ASP A 21 -5.47 0.18 2.07
N LEU A 22 -4.62 0.82 1.26
CA LEU A 22 -5.00 1.39 -0.04
C LEU A 22 -4.92 0.32 -1.13
N GLY A 23 -6.03 0.07 -1.81
CA GLY A 23 -6.16 -1.04 -2.73
C GLY A 23 -6.13 -2.38 -2.00
N ALA A 24 -6.99 -2.52 -1.00
CA ALA A 24 -6.99 -3.64 -0.05
C ALA A 24 -7.22 -5.02 -0.71
N GLY A 25 -7.75 -5.05 -1.93
CA GLY A 25 -7.99 -6.27 -2.68
C GLY A 25 -8.90 -7.23 -1.93
N LYS A 26 -8.41 -8.41 -1.60
CA LYS A 26 -9.15 -9.42 -0.82
C LYS A 26 -9.04 -9.21 0.70
N GLY A 27 -8.49 -8.11 1.16
CA GLY A 27 -8.42 -7.75 2.57
C GLY A 27 -7.43 -8.55 3.43
N TYR A 28 -6.42 -9.16 2.81
CA TYR A 28 -5.43 -9.97 3.54
C TYR A 28 -4.71 -9.16 4.64
N PHE A 29 -4.23 -7.97 4.32
CA PHE A 29 -3.56 -7.13 5.31
C PHE A 29 -4.53 -6.51 6.29
N SER A 30 -5.73 -6.17 5.84
CA SER A 30 -6.79 -5.64 6.70
C SER A 30 -7.13 -6.62 7.81
N ILE A 31 -7.38 -7.90 7.49
CA ILE A 31 -7.72 -8.90 8.53
C ILE A 31 -6.51 -9.24 9.42
N LEU A 32 -5.31 -9.32 8.82
CA LEU A 32 -4.09 -9.55 9.60
C LEU A 32 -3.89 -8.44 10.63
N ALA A 33 -3.97 -7.17 10.21
CA ALA A 33 -3.83 -6.03 11.10
C ALA A 33 -4.89 -6.00 12.20
N ALA A 34 -6.15 -6.27 11.85
CA ALA A 34 -7.24 -6.36 12.80
C ALA A 34 -7.03 -7.47 13.83
N SER A 35 -6.43 -8.62 13.43
CA SER A 35 -6.10 -9.73 14.34
C SER A 35 -5.01 -9.35 15.37
N TYR A 36 -4.18 -8.35 15.07
CA TYR A 36 -3.21 -7.75 16.01
C TYR A 36 -3.77 -6.54 16.77
N GLY A 37 -5.08 -6.30 16.67
CA GLY A 37 -5.78 -5.27 17.43
C GLY A 37 -5.73 -3.86 16.79
N ALA A 38 -5.32 -3.74 15.53
CA ALA A 38 -5.35 -2.47 14.83
C ALA A 38 -6.77 -2.09 14.39
N GLN A 39 -7.04 -0.79 14.32
CA GLN A 39 -8.17 -0.22 13.59
C GLN A 39 -7.74 0.02 12.15
N VAL A 40 -8.48 -0.50 11.19
CA VAL A 40 -8.12 -0.48 9.78
C VAL A 40 -9.16 0.28 8.97
N ASP A 41 -8.70 1.24 8.15
CA ASP A 41 -9.47 1.73 7.02
C ASP A 41 -8.98 1.01 5.77
N ALA A 42 -9.86 0.25 5.14
CA ALA A 42 -9.58 -0.51 3.93
C ALA A 42 -10.30 0.14 2.74
N VAL A 43 -9.54 0.53 1.72
CA VAL A 43 -10.06 1.20 0.52
C VAL A 43 -9.91 0.28 -0.68
N GLU A 44 -10.99 0.01 -1.39
CA GLU A 44 -10.97 -0.79 -2.61
C GLU A 44 -12.09 -0.38 -3.56
N ASP A 45 -11.79 -0.36 -4.85
CA ASP A 45 -12.77 -0.22 -5.91
C ASP A 45 -13.25 -1.61 -6.37
N THR A 46 -14.39 -2.04 -5.84
CA THR A 46 -14.94 -3.37 -6.15
C THR A 46 -15.52 -3.47 -7.56
N SER A 47 -15.66 -2.34 -8.27
CA SER A 47 -16.20 -2.32 -9.64
C SER A 47 -15.26 -2.92 -10.68
N ILE A 48 -13.94 -2.97 -10.41
CA ILE A 48 -12.95 -3.31 -11.42
C ILE A 48 -12.59 -4.80 -11.43
N ARG A 49 -12.19 -5.40 -10.32
CA ARG A 49 -11.70 -6.80 -10.32
C ARG A 49 -11.82 -7.54 -9.00
N ASN A 50 -11.85 -6.86 -7.88
CA ASN A 50 -11.72 -7.49 -6.57
C ASN A 50 -13.00 -7.32 -5.76
N HIS A 51 -13.58 -8.43 -5.41
CA HIS A 51 -14.66 -8.41 -4.45
C HIS A 51 -14.06 -8.46 -3.05
N TYR A 52 -14.12 -7.34 -2.33
CA TYR A 52 -13.75 -7.33 -0.91
C TYR A 52 -14.75 -8.16 -0.13
N PRO A 53 -14.29 -9.16 0.65
CA PRO A 53 -15.20 -10.11 1.28
C PRO A 53 -16.17 -9.46 2.27
N ASP A 54 -17.45 -9.82 2.18
CA ASP A 54 -18.49 -9.22 3.03
C ASP A 54 -18.28 -9.45 4.52
N TYR A 55 -17.69 -10.60 4.91
CA TYR A 55 -17.36 -10.85 6.31
C TYR A 55 -16.30 -9.88 6.86
N LEU A 56 -15.43 -9.36 6.01
CA LEU A 56 -14.46 -8.33 6.40
C LEU A 56 -15.10 -6.95 6.51
N LYS A 57 -16.08 -6.65 5.64
CA LYS A 57 -16.89 -5.41 5.75
C LYS A 57 -17.66 -5.35 7.07
N ALA A 58 -18.04 -6.49 7.62
CA ALA A 58 -18.74 -6.60 8.91
C ALA A 58 -17.78 -6.66 10.12
N HIS A 59 -16.46 -6.69 9.92
CA HIS A 59 -15.51 -6.83 11.02
C HIS A 59 -15.42 -5.53 11.83
N PRO A 60 -15.56 -5.58 13.19
CA PRO A 60 -15.68 -4.37 14.02
C PRO A 60 -14.45 -3.45 14.00
N SER A 61 -13.28 -3.98 13.66
CA SER A 61 -12.02 -3.21 13.56
C SER A 61 -11.67 -2.81 12.13
N ILE A 62 -12.53 -3.08 11.15
CA ILE A 62 -12.28 -2.73 9.74
C ILE A 62 -13.39 -1.82 9.26
N ASN A 63 -13.02 -0.61 8.87
CA ASN A 63 -13.90 0.33 8.20
C ASN A 63 -13.64 0.26 6.70
N PHE A 64 -14.56 -0.33 5.96
CA PHE A 64 -14.42 -0.51 4.52
C PHE A 64 -14.96 0.70 3.76
N HIS A 65 -14.15 1.23 2.86
CA HIS A 65 -14.47 2.31 1.96
C HIS A 65 -14.49 1.78 0.53
N GLU A 66 -15.67 1.66 -0.04
CA GLU A 66 -15.82 1.34 -1.45
C GLU A 66 -15.63 2.61 -2.28
N SER A 67 -14.45 2.78 -2.85
CA SER A 67 -14.09 3.99 -3.58
C SER A 67 -12.91 3.73 -4.52
N PRO A 68 -12.92 4.31 -5.72
CA PRO A 68 -11.71 4.48 -6.50
C PRO A 68 -10.66 5.26 -5.68
N LEU A 69 -9.40 4.87 -5.77
CA LEU A 69 -8.31 5.52 -5.01
C LEU A 69 -8.16 7.01 -5.35
N ALA A 70 -8.47 7.38 -6.60
CA ALA A 70 -8.42 8.78 -7.04
C ALA A 70 -9.46 9.67 -6.33
N ASP A 71 -10.57 9.08 -5.88
CA ASP A 71 -11.67 9.80 -5.23
C ASP A 71 -11.59 9.73 -3.70
N PHE A 72 -10.80 8.81 -3.18
CA PHE A 72 -10.64 8.63 -1.74
C PHE A 72 -9.78 9.73 -1.12
N LYS A 73 -10.34 10.45 -0.17
CA LYS A 73 -9.62 11.49 0.59
C LYS A 73 -9.21 10.95 1.95
N ILE A 74 -7.91 10.98 2.21
CA ILE A 74 -7.38 10.63 3.53
C ILE A 74 -7.72 11.80 4.47
N THR A 75 -8.38 11.53 5.58
CA THR A 75 -8.87 12.57 6.51
C THR A 75 -8.30 12.46 7.93
N LYS A 76 -7.58 11.41 8.23
CA LYS A 76 -6.95 11.18 9.54
C LYS A 76 -5.53 10.65 9.38
N LYS A 77 -4.80 10.54 10.49
CA LYS A 77 -3.42 10.03 10.50
C LYS A 77 -3.38 8.56 10.88
N TYR A 78 -2.37 7.87 10.35
CA TYR A 78 -2.15 6.43 10.52
C TYR A 78 -0.74 6.11 10.97
N ASP A 79 -0.58 5.00 11.67
CA ASP A 79 0.73 4.46 12.05
C ASP A 79 1.38 3.68 10.91
N LEU A 80 0.57 3.08 10.05
CA LEU A 80 1.01 2.36 8.85
C LEU A 80 0.06 2.65 7.69
N ILE A 81 0.63 3.01 6.55
CA ILE A 81 -0.10 3.11 5.27
C ILE A 81 0.47 2.08 4.31
N ILE A 82 -0.39 1.22 3.79
CA ILE A 82 -0.04 0.17 2.84
C ILE A 82 -0.54 0.59 1.46
N ALA A 83 0.37 0.60 0.48
CA ALA A 83 0.11 0.93 -0.91
C ALA A 83 0.74 -0.16 -1.80
N LYS A 84 0.14 -1.35 -1.76
CA LYS A 84 0.68 -2.52 -2.44
C LYS A 84 0.05 -2.73 -3.82
N HIS A 85 0.88 -2.74 -4.86
CA HIS A 85 0.48 -2.97 -6.26
C HIS A 85 -0.57 -1.99 -6.79
N ILE A 86 -0.50 -0.72 -6.38
CA ILE A 86 -1.44 0.31 -6.83
C ILE A 86 -0.77 1.41 -7.67
N VAL A 87 0.43 1.85 -7.32
CA VAL A 87 1.08 2.99 -8.00
C VAL A 87 1.42 2.73 -9.47
N MET A 88 1.56 1.47 -9.85
CA MET A 88 1.80 1.09 -11.24
C MET A 88 0.62 1.38 -12.18
N TYR A 89 -0.56 1.61 -11.64
CA TYR A 89 -1.78 1.95 -12.38
C TYR A 89 -2.10 3.45 -12.33
N MET A 90 -1.25 4.25 -11.68
CA MET A 90 -1.43 5.69 -11.52
C MET A 90 -0.46 6.46 -12.39
N ASN A 91 -0.80 7.70 -12.72
CA ASN A 91 0.14 8.61 -13.38
C ASN A 91 1.37 8.87 -12.50
N LYS A 92 2.58 8.77 -13.08
CA LYS A 92 3.85 8.89 -12.34
C LYS A 92 4.04 10.26 -11.69
N GLU A 93 3.71 11.33 -12.40
CA GLU A 93 3.83 12.70 -11.87
C GLU A 93 2.90 12.91 -10.69
N TYR A 94 1.66 12.40 -10.78
CA TYR A 94 0.72 12.42 -9.67
C TYR A 94 1.25 11.64 -8.47
N VAL A 95 1.78 10.42 -8.69
CA VAL A 95 2.32 9.60 -7.58
C VAL A 95 3.46 10.31 -6.88
N LEU A 96 4.44 10.82 -7.63
CA LEU A 96 5.65 11.43 -7.06
C LEU A 96 5.38 12.84 -6.48
N GLY A 97 4.41 13.56 -7.00
CA GLY A 97 4.06 14.91 -6.52
C GLY A 97 3.02 14.90 -5.41
N GLU A 98 1.81 14.46 -5.72
CA GLU A 98 0.65 14.65 -4.84
C GLU A 98 0.36 13.44 -3.94
N PHE A 99 0.36 12.23 -4.50
CA PHE A 99 -0.04 11.02 -3.76
C PHE A 99 0.90 10.73 -2.58
N ILE A 100 2.21 10.74 -2.81
CA ILE A 100 3.19 10.51 -1.74
C ILE A 100 3.17 11.64 -0.71
N SER A 101 3.00 12.88 -1.13
CA SER A 101 2.87 14.02 -0.20
C SER A 101 1.64 13.89 0.67
N SER A 102 0.50 13.52 0.09
CA SER A 102 -0.72 13.25 0.85
C SER A 102 -0.56 12.11 1.86
N ILE A 103 0.10 11.02 1.46
CA ILE A 103 0.41 9.91 2.38
C ILE A 103 1.29 10.41 3.53
N TYR A 104 2.34 11.18 3.24
CA TYR A 104 3.25 11.71 4.26
C TYR A 104 2.52 12.59 5.29
N GLU A 105 1.67 13.49 4.84
CA GLU A 105 0.91 14.38 5.71
C GLU A 105 -0.03 13.62 6.66
N HIS A 106 -0.45 12.43 6.25
CA HIS A 106 -1.37 11.57 7.00
C HIS A 106 -0.68 10.43 7.76
N LEU A 107 0.65 10.48 7.91
CA LEU A 107 1.37 9.60 8.83
C LEU A 107 1.48 10.21 10.23
N ASN A 108 1.31 9.37 11.23
CA ASN A 108 1.74 9.68 12.59
C ASN A 108 3.27 9.78 12.65
N ARG A 109 3.78 10.54 13.60
CA ARG A 109 5.23 10.61 13.83
C ARG A 109 5.78 9.22 14.17
N GLY A 110 6.80 8.79 13.43
CA GLY A 110 7.35 7.44 13.55
C GLY A 110 6.55 6.36 12.83
N GLY A 111 5.53 6.76 12.06
CA GLY A 111 4.74 5.84 11.23
C GLY A 111 5.50 5.35 10.00
N PHE A 112 4.94 4.36 9.34
CA PHE A 112 5.54 3.66 8.21
C PHE A 112 4.66 3.75 6.97
N ILE A 113 5.32 3.82 5.81
CA ILE A 113 4.69 3.57 4.51
C ILE A 113 5.29 2.28 3.96
N PHE A 114 4.44 1.36 3.55
CA PHE A 114 4.82 0.23 2.73
C PHE A 114 4.31 0.45 1.31
N LEU A 115 5.23 0.61 0.38
CA LEU A 115 4.94 0.87 -1.03
C LEU A 115 5.59 -0.21 -1.89
N THR A 116 4.87 -0.75 -2.87
CA THR A 116 5.46 -1.57 -3.92
C THR A 116 5.27 -0.90 -5.27
N TYR A 117 6.27 -1.01 -6.12
CA TYR A 117 6.27 -0.48 -7.48
C TYR A 117 6.92 -1.48 -8.44
N HIS A 118 6.69 -1.31 -9.74
CA HIS A 118 7.40 -2.07 -10.75
C HIS A 118 8.69 -1.35 -11.12
N HIS A 119 9.82 -2.05 -10.96
CA HIS A 119 11.12 -1.52 -11.35
C HIS A 119 11.25 -1.41 -12.86
N SER A 120 11.96 -0.39 -13.36
CA SER A 120 12.19 -0.16 -14.79
C SER A 120 12.81 -1.34 -15.51
N ASP A 121 13.65 -2.11 -14.82
CA ASP A 121 14.39 -3.25 -15.37
C ASP A 121 13.70 -4.60 -15.14
N SER A 122 12.48 -4.59 -14.59
CA SER A 122 11.75 -5.84 -14.32
C SER A 122 11.37 -6.56 -15.60
N HIS A 123 11.86 -7.78 -15.75
CA HIS A 123 11.56 -8.66 -16.89
C HIS A 123 10.14 -9.28 -16.86
N LEU A 124 9.46 -9.16 -15.71
CA LEU A 124 8.10 -9.71 -15.49
C LEU A 124 6.99 -8.96 -16.24
N MET A 125 7.35 -7.90 -16.99
CA MET A 125 6.40 -6.93 -17.52
C MET A 125 6.01 -7.11 -18.97
N LYS A 126 6.31 -8.27 -19.59
CA LYS A 126 5.84 -8.55 -20.96
C LYS A 126 4.31 -8.62 -21.07
N GLU A 127 3.62 -8.82 -19.94
CA GLU A 127 2.16 -8.99 -19.91
C GLU A 127 1.38 -7.70 -19.54
N ASN A 128 2.08 -6.62 -19.11
CA ASN A 128 1.46 -5.34 -18.72
C ASN A 128 2.29 -4.18 -19.25
N GLU A 129 2.27 -3.96 -20.56
CA GLU A 129 3.02 -2.87 -21.21
C GLU A 129 2.61 -1.48 -20.74
N ASP A 130 1.37 -1.33 -20.26
CA ASP A 130 0.80 -0.04 -19.80
C ASP A 130 1.14 0.31 -18.34
N ALA A 131 1.78 -0.58 -17.58
CA ALA A 131 2.08 -0.31 -16.19
C ALA A 131 3.22 0.71 -16.03
N VAL A 132 3.00 1.70 -15.19
CA VAL A 132 3.99 2.74 -14.88
C VAL A 132 5.15 2.12 -14.11
N ARG A 133 6.36 2.45 -14.54
CA ARG A 133 7.62 1.93 -13.99
C ARG A 133 8.35 3.01 -13.22
N TYR A 134 9.00 2.58 -12.14
CA TYR A 134 9.75 3.44 -11.24
C TYR A 134 11.17 2.91 -11.06
N THR A 135 12.05 3.79 -10.61
CA THR A 135 13.37 3.46 -10.10
C THR A 135 13.46 3.90 -8.64
N LEU A 136 14.43 3.40 -7.89
CA LEU A 136 14.68 3.91 -6.54
C LEU A 136 15.02 5.40 -6.55
N ASP A 137 15.63 5.87 -7.63
CA ASP A 137 15.99 7.28 -7.82
C ASP A 137 14.79 8.21 -7.89
N ASP A 138 13.66 7.72 -8.39
CA ASP A 138 12.41 8.49 -8.40
C ASP A 138 11.96 8.85 -6.97
N PHE A 139 12.34 8.07 -5.98
CA PHE A 139 11.97 8.27 -4.56
C PHE A 139 13.08 8.90 -3.72
N LYS A 140 14.24 9.28 -4.30
CA LYS A 140 15.38 9.85 -3.54
C LYS A 140 15.05 11.10 -2.75
N TYR A 141 14.16 11.94 -3.27
CA TYR A 141 13.75 13.18 -2.60
C TYR A 141 13.04 12.92 -1.26
N LEU A 142 12.45 11.75 -1.07
CA LEU A 142 11.80 11.37 0.18
C LEU A 142 12.79 11.17 1.34
N ARG A 143 14.09 11.01 1.06
CA ARG A 143 15.11 10.81 2.10
C ARG A 143 15.26 11.98 3.08
N HIS A 144 14.77 13.15 2.72
CA HIS A 144 14.73 14.29 3.64
C HIS A 144 13.73 14.06 4.80
N ASN A 145 12.68 13.28 4.55
CA ASN A 145 11.57 13.08 5.48
C ASN A 145 11.47 11.63 5.96
N PHE A 146 12.07 10.68 5.24
CA PHE A 146 11.98 9.25 5.51
C PHE A 146 13.35 8.56 5.55
N SER A 147 13.45 7.57 6.42
CA SER A 147 14.47 6.53 6.28
C SER A 147 13.94 5.50 5.29
N ILE A 148 14.47 5.49 4.07
CA ILE A 148 14.06 4.54 3.05
C ILE A 148 14.84 3.24 3.23
N LYS A 149 14.10 2.13 3.38
CA LYS A 149 14.65 0.78 3.30
C LYS A 149 14.16 0.16 2.00
N ASP A 150 15.07 -0.05 1.08
CA ASP A 150 14.80 -0.81 -0.14
C ASP A 150 15.02 -2.29 0.14
N PHE A 151 14.01 -3.10 -0.18
CA PHE A 151 14.05 -4.55 -0.01
C PHE A 151 14.36 -5.29 -1.33
N GLY A 152 14.67 -4.54 -2.40
CA GLY A 152 15.02 -5.08 -3.72
C GLY A 152 13.86 -5.64 -4.51
N ASP A 153 14.20 -6.26 -5.63
CA ASP A 153 13.23 -6.85 -6.56
C ASP A 153 12.57 -8.10 -5.99
N TYR A 154 11.24 -8.09 -5.98
CA TYR A 154 10.45 -9.30 -5.81
C TYR A 154 10.33 -10.03 -7.15
N THR A 155 11.41 -10.46 -7.71
CA THR A 155 11.34 -11.45 -8.76
C THR A 155 10.89 -12.74 -8.10
N ASN A 156 9.69 -13.23 -8.46
CA ASN A 156 9.38 -14.62 -8.21
C ASN A 156 10.56 -15.44 -8.79
N PRO A 157 11.28 -16.22 -8.00
CA PRO A 157 12.13 -17.22 -8.60
C PRO A 157 11.21 -18.04 -9.49
N ALA A 158 11.56 -18.13 -10.77
CA ALA A 158 10.86 -19.02 -11.69
C ALA A 158 10.77 -20.41 -11.06
N PRO A 159 9.64 -21.10 -11.25
CA PRO A 159 9.44 -22.42 -10.71
C PRO A 159 10.52 -23.39 -11.17
#